data_633f73d8f035b0ce5e42a1c481777cda
#
_entry.id   633f73d8f035b0ce5e42a1c481777cda
#
_cell.length_a   1.000
_cell.length_b   1.000
_cell.length_c   1.000
_cell.angle_alpha   90.00
_cell.angle_beta   90.00
_cell.angle_gamma   90.00
#
_symmetry.space_group_name_H-M   'P 1'
#
loop_
_entity.id
_entity.type
_entity.pdbx_description
1 polymer ?
#
loop_
_entity_poly.entity_id
_entity_poly.type
_entity_poly.pdbx_seq_one_letter_code
_entity_poly.pdbx_strand_id
1 'polypeptide(L)'
;MKKLVSLLLSGALAVGLLAGCGGGTGTSQTPAGNSESPAASTETGSLEGTTLKVGATPAPHAEILEVVKDILAEQGITLEIVQYNDYVQPNNAVEDGSLDANYFQHITYMNDFNEQNGTHLVSAAEVHYEPMSLYAGKVSSLDELADGALIGVPNDATNEARALLVLQQEGLITLREGAGITATINDIVDNPKNLQFSEMEAAQLPLRLADLDMAVINGNYAIDAGLSMDDALATESADGEAAQAYVNVLAVKEGRESDPAIQALIAP
;
A
#
# COMPACT_ATOMS: atom_id res chain seq x y z
N MET A 1 -17.88 -16.40 -44.68
CA MET A 1 -19.17 -16.58 -45.39
C MET A 1 -20.31 -16.37 -44.40
N LYS A 2 -21.25 -15.49 -44.81
CA LYS A 2 -22.60 -15.23 -44.24
C LYS A 2 -22.64 -14.51 -42.90
N LYS A 3 -22.78 -13.17 -42.77
CA LYS A 3 -23.91 -12.24 -43.13
C LYS A 3 -25.00 -12.25 -42.02
N LEU A 4 -25.04 -11.09 -41.29
CA LEU A 4 -26.15 -10.14 -41.15
C LEU A 4 -27.45 -10.64 -40.49
N VAL A 5 -27.97 -9.90 -39.50
CA VAL A 5 -29.16 -9.05 -39.69
C VAL A 5 -29.36 -8.13 -38.47
N SER A 6 -29.52 -6.84 -38.77
CA SER A 6 -30.00 -5.76 -37.90
C SER A 6 -31.50 -5.87 -37.64
N LEU A 7 -32.02 -5.35 -36.54
CA LEU A 7 -33.36 -4.77 -36.50
C LEU A 7 -33.42 -3.59 -35.50
N LEU A 8 -33.74 -2.44 -36.06
CA LEU A 8 -34.17 -1.21 -35.42
C LEU A 8 -35.67 -1.31 -35.07
N LEU A 9 -36.11 -0.75 -33.96
CA LEU A 9 -37.48 -0.27 -33.84
C LEU A 9 -37.55 0.97 -32.93
N SER A 10 -38.08 2.00 -33.54
CA SER A 10 -38.37 3.35 -33.03
C SER A 10 -39.78 3.41 -32.43
N GLY A 11 -40.06 4.41 -31.58
CA GLY A 11 -41.41 4.86 -31.18
C GLY A 11 -41.36 5.67 -29.91
N ALA A 12 -41.35 6.90 -29.89
CA ALA A 12 -42.28 8.03 -30.17
C ALA A 12 -43.02 8.51 -28.91
N LEU A 13 -42.72 9.76 -28.60
CA LEU A 13 -43.45 10.87 -27.98
C LEU A 13 -44.80 10.62 -27.26
N ALA A 14 -44.93 11.31 -26.08
CA ALA A 14 -46.15 12.04 -25.71
C ALA A 14 -45.84 13.23 -24.81
N VAL A 15 -46.18 14.41 -25.33
CA VAL A 15 -46.19 15.74 -24.69
C VAL A 15 -47.50 15.91 -23.96
N GLY A 16 -47.50 16.49 -22.74
CA GLY A 16 -48.69 16.90 -22.02
C GLY A 16 -48.48 18.22 -21.29
N LEU A 17 -48.83 19.30 -21.94
CA LEU A 17 -48.97 20.65 -21.38
C LEU A 17 -50.36 20.80 -20.79
N LEU A 18 -50.50 21.34 -19.56
CA LEU A 18 -51.72 21.99 -19.11
C LEU A 18 -51.35 23.19 -18.23
N ALA A 19 -51.66 24.34 -18.76
CA ALA A 19 -51.64 25.64 -18.09
C ALA A 19 -52.92 25.84 -17.31
N GLY A 20 -52.81 26.47 -16.12
CA GLY A 20 -53.94 26.95 -15.33
C GLY A 20 -53.62 28.28 -14.66
N CYS A 21 -54.07 29.37 -15.25
CA CYS A 21 -54.11 30.70 -14.66
C CYS A 21 -55.21 30.86 -13.65
N GLY A 22 -54.93 31.58 -12.54
CA GLY A 22 -55.94 32.08 -11.61
C GLY A 22 -55.35 33.22 -10.77
N GLY A 23 -55.68 34.47 -11.10
CA GLY A 23 -55.25 35.67 -10.40
C GLY A 23 -56.03 36.00 -9.14
N GLY A 24 -55.37 36.74 -8.26
CA GLY A 24 -55.98 37.35 -7.05
C GLY A 24 -55.03 38.37 -6.44
N THR A 25 -55.41 39.65 -6.60
CA THR A 25 -54.76 40.83 -6.05
C THR A 25 -54.97 40.95 -4.54
N GLY A 26 -53.94 41.30 -3.79
CA GLY A 26 -54.03 41.68 -2.37
C GLY A 26 -52.74 42.28 -1.85
N THR A 27 -52.83 43.55 -1.50
CA THR A 27 -51.83 44.54 -1.06
C THR A 27 -51.14 44.21 0.27
N SER A 28 -49.86 44.61 0.34
CA SER A 28 -49.06 45.19 1.47
C SER A 28 -49.00 44.51 2.83
N GLN A 29 -47.81 44.12 3.23
CA GLN A 29 -47.00 44.75 4.32
C GLN A 29 -45.76 43.91 4.60
N THR A 30 -44.63 44.58 4.59
CA THR A 30 -43.33 44.05 5.06
C THR A 30 -43.30 44.00 6.59
N PRO A 31 -42.75 42.95 7.17
CA PRO A 31 -41.80 43.16 8.25
C PRO A 31 -40.47 42.44 7.95
N ALA A 32 -39.39 43.10 8.26
CA ALA A 32 -38.06 42.60 8.27
C ALA A 32 -37.99 41.35 9.22
N GLY A 33 -37.79 40.19 8.66
CA GLY A 33 -37.48 38.98 9.36
C GLY A 33 -36.08 38.51 9.05
N ASN A 34 -35.27 38.49 10.06
CA ASN A 34 -33.93 37.99 10.14
C ASN A 34 -33.78 36.65 9.38
N SER A 35 -33.00 36.65 8.32
CA SER A 35 -32.65 35.41 7.62
C SER A 35 -31.47 34.79 8.38
N GLU A 36 -31.76 34.02 9.41
CA GLU A 36 -30.81 33.03 9.90
C GLU A 36 -30.71 31.95 8.83
N SER A 37 -29.57 31.98 8.15
CA SER A 37 -29.10 30.86 7.34
C SER A 37 -28.98 29.65 8.27
N PRO A 38 -29.60 28.50 7.97
CA PRO A 38 -29.30 27.32 8.75
C PRO A 38 -27.83 26.99 8.50
N ALA A 39 -27.01 27.12 9.55
CA ALA A 39 -25.71 26.51 9.58
C ALA A 39 -25.94 25.02 9.29
N ALA A 40 -25.35 24.53 8.22
CA ALA A 40 -25.25 23.10 7.96
C ALA A 40 -24.51 22.51 9.17
N SER A 41 -25.25 21.95 10.10
CA SER A 41 -24.70 21.03 11.07
C SER A 41 -24.26 19.82 10.25
N THR A 42 -22.97 19.69 10.03
CA THR A 42 -22.33 18.41 9.75
C THR A 42 -22.67 17.53 10.96
N GLU A 43 -23.67 16.67 10.82
CA GLU A 43 -23.85 15.52 11.71
C GLU A 43 -22.59 14.69 11.53
N THR A 44 -21.61 14.86 12.40
CA THR A 44 -20.59 13.85 12.68
C THR A 44 -21.35 12.69 13.29
N GLY A 45 -21.76 11.74 12.44
CA GLY A 45 -22.38 10.50 12.88
C GLY A 45 -21.47 9.89 13.94
N SER A 46 -22.01 9.51 15.09
CA SER A 46 -21.27 8.81 16.13
C SER A 46 -20.65 7.56 15.52
N LEU A 47 -19.33 7.37 15.67
CA LEU A 47 -18.61 6.17 15.27
C LEU A 47 -18.70 5.06 16.33
N GLU A 48 -19.44 5.31 17.41
CA GLU A 48 -19.65 4.36 18.50
C GLU A 48 -20.26 3.05 18.01
N GLY A 49 -19.62 1.93 18.35
CA GLY A 49 -20.01 0.60 17.90
C GLY A 49 -19.53 0.21 16.50
N THR A 50 -18.74 1.06 15.84
CA THR A 50 -18.09 0.72 14.56
C THR A 50 -16.99 -0.30 14.79
N THR A 51 -16.90 -1.30 13.91
CA THR A 51 -15.76 -2.23 13.87
C THR A 51 -15.00 -2.03 12.57
N LEU A 52 -13.69 -1.86 12.68
CA LEU A 52 -12.75 -1.83 11.56
C LEU A 52 -11.89 -3.09 11.58
N LYS A 53 -11.74 -3.73 10.42
CA LYS A 53 -10.84 -4.87 10.21
C LYS A 53 -9.64 -4.44 9.39
N VAL A 54 -8.45 -4.49 9.96
CA VAL A 54 -7.23 -4.05 9.30
C VAL A 54 -6.23 -5.20 9.21
N GLY A 55 -5.80 -5.50 7.98
CA GLY A 55 -4.76 -6.49 7.71
C GLY A 55 -3.38 -5.90 7.91
N ALA A 56 -2.47 -6.63 8.57
CA ALA A 56 -1.10 -6.16 8.82
C ALA A 56 -0.11 -7.34 8.86
N THR A 57 1.17 -7.07 8.61
CA THR A 57 2.24 -8.02 8.99
C THR A 57 2.52 -7.91 10.50
N PRO A 58 3.07 -8.97 11.15
CA PRO A 58 3.22 -8.99 12.61
C PRO A 58 3.99 -7.78 13.15
N ALA A 59 5.20 -7.56 12.64
CA ALA A 59 6.07 -6.44 13.06
C ALA A 59 6.53 -5.62 11.85
N PRO A 60 6.63 -4.29 11.96
CA PRO A 60 6.17 -3.47 13.10
C PRO A 60 4.68 -3.10 13.01
N HIS A 61 4.00 -3.46 11.90
CA HIS A 61 2.70 -2.94 11.49
C HIS A 61 1.58 -3.27 12.49
N ALA A 62 1.42 -4.56 12.85
CA ALA A 62 0.42 -4.94 13.84
C ALA A 62 0.74 -4.37 15.23
N GLU A 63 2.03 -4.23 15.60
CA GLU A 63 2.43 -3.61 16.86
C GLU A 63 2.02 -2.13 16.94
N ILE A 64 2.17 -1.39 15.83
CA ILE A 64 1.70 0.00 15.73
C ILE A 64 0.17 0.05 15.85
N LEU A 65 -0.54 -0.85 15.16
CA LEU A 65 -1.99 -0.90 15.21
C LEU A 65 -2.52 -1.27 16.60
N GLU A 66 -1.81 -2.08 17.41
CA GLU A 66 -2.22 -2.37 18.78
C GLU A 66 -2.20 -1.10 19.67
N VAL A 67 -1.27 -0.17 19.44
CA VAL A 67 -1.28 1.13 20.12
C VAL A 67 -2.48 1.97 19.69
N VAL A 68 -2.76 2.01 18.38
CA VAL A 68 -3.89 2.76 17.81
C VAL A 68 -5.24 2.19 18.29
N LYS A 69 -5.32 0.89 18.47
CA LYS A 69 -6.52 0.18 18.93
C LYS A 69 -7.04 0.68 20.29
N ASP A 70 -6.13 0.92 21.22
CA ASP A 70 -6.50 1.46 22.54
C ASP A 70 -7.07 2.88 22.43
N ILE A 71 -6.50 3.71 21.55
CA ILE A 71 -6.99 5.07 21.31
C ILE A 71 -8.36 5.07 20.62
N LEU A 72 -8.56 4.19 19.64
CA LEU A 72 -9.85 4.04 18.96
C LEU A 72 -10.96 3.52 19.89
N ALA A 73 -10.61 2.64 20.83
CA ALA A 73 -11.55 2.13 21.82
C ALA A 73 -12.14 3.25 22.71
N GLU A 74 -11.35 4.29 23.03
CA GLU A 74 -11.82 5.48 23.75
C GLU A 74 -12.86 6.28 22.93
N GLN A 75 -12.84 6.14 21.60
CA GLN A 75 -13.80 6.75 20.69
C GLN A 75 -14.99 5.83 20.36
N GLY A 76 -15.08 4.65 20.99
CA GLY A 76 -16.13 3.67 20.77
C GLY A 76 -15.97 2.84 19.49
N ILE A 77 -14.77 2.85 18.87
CA ILE A 77 -14.44 2.08 17.67
C ILE A 77 -13.67 0.83 18.09
N THR A 78 -14.07 -0.32 17.55
CA THR A 78 -13.36 -1.60 17.74
C THR A 78 -12.42 -1.82 16.55
N LEU A 79 -11.11 -1.97 16.81
CA LEU A 79 -10.14 -2.36 15.78
C LEU A 79 -9.85 -3.86 15.88
N GLU A 80 -10.17 -4.60 14.82
CA GLU A 80 -9.78 -5.99 14.62
C GLU A 80 -8.53 -6.05 13.73
N ILE A 81 -7.41 -6.50 14.29
CA ILE A 81 -6.13 -6.64 13.56
C ILE A 81 -6.02 -8.07 13.07
N VAL A 82 -5.92 -8.26 11.75
CA VAL A 82 -5.76 -9.56 11.10
C VAL A 82 -4.33 -9.67 10.57
N GLN A 83 -3.54 -10.57 11.16
CA GLN A 83 -2.14 -10.72 10.77
C GLN A 83 -1.98 -11.65 9.57
N TYR A 84 -1.08 -11.24 8.65
CA TYR A 84 -0.69 -11.96 7.44
C TYR A 84 0.83 -12.11 7.38
N ASN A 85 1.29 -13.26 6.88
CA ASN A 85 2.72 -13.55 6.71
C ASN A 85 3.18 -13.45 5.24
N ASP A 86 2.36 -12.86 4.37
CA ASP A 86 2.65 -12.64 2.95
C ASP A 86 2.11 -11.28 2.49
N TYR A 87 2.50 -10.85 1.29
CA TYR A 87 2.12 -9.55 0.74
C TYR A 87 0.93 -9.60 -0.23
N VAL A 88 0.43 -10.80 -0.57
CA VAL A 88 -0.63 -10.97 -1.58
C VAL A 88 -2.01 -10.96 -0.94
N GLN A 89 -2.19 -11.76 0.12
CA GLN A 89 -3.50 -11.97 0.74
C GLN A 89 -4.11 -10.68 1.31
N PRO A 90 -3.37 -9.78 2.01
CA PRO A 90 -3.99 -8.58 2.58
C PRO A 90 -4.54 -7.62 1.51
N ASN A 91 -3.93 -7.54 0.32
CA ASN A 91 -4.45 -6.74 -0.78
C ASN A 91 -5.73 -7.34 -1.37
N ASN A 92 -5.75 -8.64 -1.58
CA ASN A 92 -6.95 -9.34 -2.05
C ASN A 92 -8.11 -9.19 -1.05
N ALA A 93 -7.83 -9.24 0.24
CA ALA A 93 -8.85 -9.12 1.29
C ALA A 93 -9.45 -7.69 1.39
N VAL A 94 -8.67 -6.64 1.08
CA VAL A 94 -9.20 -5.27 0.95
C VAL A 94 -10.02 -5.15 -0.33
N GLU A 95 -9.55 -5.71 -1.46
CA GLU A 95 -10.27 -5.64 -2.73
C GLU A 95 -11.62 -6.34 -2.67
N ASP A 96 -11.71 -7.50 -2.02
CA ASP A 96 -12.98 -8.25 -1.90
C ASP A 96 -13.89 -7.77 -0.75
N GLY A 97 -13.40 -6.84 0.09
CA GLY A 97 -14.15 -6.24 1.21
C GLY A 97 -14.14 -7.08 2.49
N SER A 98 -13.31 -8.12 2.59
CA SER A 98 -13.12 -8.90 3.83
C SER A 98 -12.34 -8.11 4.89
N LEU A 99 -11.55 -7.13 4.46
CA LEU A 99 -10.87 -6.12 5.27
C LEU A 99 -11.34 -4.72 4.88
N ASP A 100 -11.35 -3.81 5.83
CA ASP A 100 -11.62 -2.39 5.61
C ASP A 100 -10.39 -1.65 5.10
N ALA A 101 -9.20 -2.05 5.56
CA ALA A 101 -7.90 -1.50 5.20
C ALA A 101 -6.81 -2.54 5.37
N ASN A 102 -5.62 -2.26 4.82
CA ASN A 102 -4.40 -2.94 5.23
C ASN A 102 -3.25 -1.96 5.49
N TYR A 103 -2.31 -2.39 6.30
CA TYR A 103 -1.12 -1.65 6.67
C TYR A 103 0.06 -2.62 6.75
N PHE A 104 0.83 -2.75 5.63
CA PHE A 104 1.95 -3.68 5.52
C PHE A 104 2.89 -3.36 4.36
N GLN A 105 2.50 -2.46 3.44
CA GLN A 105 3.10 -2.31 2.12
C GLN A 105 3.53 -0.87 1.85
N HIS A 106 4.55 -0.71 1.02
CA HIS A 106 4.90 0.60 0.48
C HIS A 106 4.08 0.92 -0.77
N ILE A 107 3.94 2.21 -1.06
CA ILE A 107 3.09 2.73 -2.13
C ILE A 107 3.46 2.17 -3.52
N THR A 108 4.75 1.96 -3.80
CA THR A 108 5.19 1.40 -5.08
C THR A 108 4.72 -0.03 -5.26
N TYR A 109 4.78 -0.87 -4.20
CA TYR A 109 4.24 -2.23 -4.24
C TYR A 109 2.73 -2.24 -4.46
N MET A 110 1.98 -1.39 -3.75
CA MET A 110 0.52 -1.28 -3.91
C MET A 110 0.14 -0.94 -5.35
N ASN A 111 0.82 0.02 -5.96
CA ASN A 111 0.54 0.45 -7.33
C ASN A 111 0.85 -0.67 -8.34
N ASP A 112 1.98 -1.34 -8.20
CA ASP A 112 2.37 -2.49 -9.04
C ASP A 112 1.39 -3.66 -8.86
N PHE A 113 0.98 -3.95 -7.62
CA PHE A 113 -0.02 -4.98 -7.32
C PHE A 113 -1.36 -4.69 -8.01
N ASN A 114 -1.83 -3.44 -7.97
CA ASN A 114 -3.03 -3.02 -8.66
C ASN A 114 -2.94 -3.26 -10.17
N GLU A 115 -1.82 -2.88 -10.79
CA GLU A 115 -1.60 -3.04 -12.23
C GLU A 115 -1.60 -4.53 -12.63
N GLN A 116 -0.91 -5.37 -11.87
CA GLN A 116 -0.76 -6.79 -12.17
C GLN A 116 -2.02 -7.61 -11.90
N ASN A 117 -2.80 -7.25 -10.88
CA ASN A 117 -3.95 -8.05 -10.43
C ASN A 117 -5.31 -7.42 -10.75
N GLY A 118 -5.34 -6.19 -11.29
CA GLY A 118 -6.58 -5.47 -11.59
C GLY A 118 -7.36 -5.10 -10.33
N THR A 119 -6.66 -4.84 -9.22
CA THR A 119 -7.23 -4.35 -7.97
C THR A 119 -7.29 -2.82 -7.95
N HIS A 120 -8.03 -2.26 -6.98
CA HIS A 120 -8.34 -0.83 -6.91
C HIS A 120 -8.04 -0.28 -5.52
N LEU A 121 -6.84 -0.57 -5.01
CA LEU A 121 -6.41 -0.05 -3.73
C LEU A 121 -5.81 1.33 -3.89
N VAL A 122 -6.04 2.19 -2.89
CA VAL A 122 -5.49 3.53 -2.83
C VAL A 122 -4.91 3.80 -1.46
N SER A 123 -3.92 4.70 -1.39
CA SER A 123 -3.36 5.15 -0.12
C SER A 123 -4.32 6.12 0.55
N ALA A 124 -4.80 5.78 1.74
CA ALA A 124 -5.54 6.69 2.61
C ALA A 124 -4.59 7.57 3.46
N ALA A 125 -3.41 7.06 3.79
CA ALA A 125 -2.35 7.80 4.48
C ALA A 125 -0.98 7.20 4.21
N GLU A 126 0.03 8.04 4.16
CA GLU A 126 1.44 7.68 4.23
C GLU A 126 1.85 7.68 5.71
N VAL A 127 2.49 6.61 6.18
CA VAL A 127 2.72 6.42 7.62
C VAL A 127 4.19 6.47 7.98
N HIS A 128 5.03 5.58 7.42
CA HIS A 128 6.43 5.49 7.76
C HIS A 128 7.26 4.88 6.63
N TYR A 129 8.57 4.98 6.76
CA TYR A 129 9.53 4.35 5.87
C TYR A 129 10.30 3.27 6.62
N GLU A 130 10.42 2.09 6.01
CA GLU A 130 11.23 0.97 6.50
C GLU A 130 12.39 0.74 5.54
N PRO A 131 13.65 0.92 5.97
CA PRO A 131 14.78 0.62 5.11
C PRO A 131 14.91 -0.88 4.84
N MET A 132 15.30 -1.21 3.61
CA MET A 132 15.70 -2.55 3.22
C MET A 132 17.19 -2.74 3.50
N SER A 133 17.60 -3.93 3.94
CA SER A 133 18.97 -4.16 4.36
C SER A 133 19.55 -5.49 3.87
N LEU A 134 20.86 -5.52 3.68
CA LEU A 134 21.63 -6.70 3.34
C LEU A 134 22.13 -7.37 4.63
N TYR A 135 21.81 -8.63 4.81
CA TYR A 135 22.18 -9.42 5.98
C TYR A 135 23.15 -10.54 5.65
N ALA A 136 24.02 -10.85 6.61
CA ALA A 136 24.94 -11.96 6.59
C ALA A 136 24.20 -13.31 6.60
N GLY A 137 24.63 -14.23 5.73
CA GLY A 137 24.21 -15.62 5.73
C GLY A 137 25.37 -16.54 6.12
N LYS A 138 25.96 -17.22 5.15
CA LYS A 138 27.15 -18.09 5.34
C LYS A 138 28.42 -17.28 5.56
N VAL A 139 28.49 -16.08 5.01
CA VAL A 139 29.64 -15.16 5.15
C VAL A 139 29.25 -13.97 6.02
N SER A 140 30.19 -13.46 6.80
CA SER A 140 29.94 -12.48 7.85
C SER A 140 30.28 -11.04 7.46
N SER A 141 30.88 -10.83 6.29
CA SER A 141 31.25 -9.49 5.80
C SER A 141 31.30 -9.43 4.28
N LEU A 142 31.19 -8.22 3.71
CA LEU A 142 31.32 -7.99 2.27
C LEU A 142 32.70 -8.37 1.73
N ASP A 143 33.75 -8.25 2.55
CA ASP A 143 35.12 -8.61 2.18
C ASP A 143 35.31 -10.13 1.99
N GLU A 144 34.52 -10.93 2.72
CA GLU A 144 34.53 -12.41 2.64
C GLU A 144 33.73 -12.95 1.45
N LEU A 145 32.98 -12.09 0.74
CA LEU A 145 32.14 -12.51 -0.36
C LEU A 145 32.96 -13.05 -1.53
N ALA A 146 32.84 -14.36 -1.75
CA ALA A 146 33.61 -15.07 -2.80
C ALA A 146 33.05 -14.79 -4.20
N ASP A 147 33.85 -15.09 -5.21
CA ASP A 147 33.40 -15.15 -6.60
C ASP A 147 32.32 -16.25 -6.74
N GLY A 148 31.21 -15.92 -7.39
CA GLY A 148 30.05 -16.81 -7.54
C GLY A 148 29.17 -16.97 -6.30
N ALA A 149 29.33 -16.13 -5.27
CA ALA A 149 28.48 -16.16 -4.07
C ALA A 149 26.99 -16.00 -4.39
N LEU A 150 26.15 -16.69 -3.61
CA LEU A 150 24.70 -16.75 -3.79
C LEU A 150 23.99 -15.68 -2.92
N ILE A 151 23.36 -14.74 -3.55
CA ILE A 151 22.63 -13.63 -2.91
C ILE A 151 21.12 -13.87 -3.03
N GLY A 152 20.41 -13.88 -1.89
CA GLY A 152 18.94 -13.91 -1.87
C GLY A 152 18.35 -12.53 -2.10
N VAL A 153 17.34 -12.44 -2.96
CA VAL A 153 16.57 -11.21 -3.22
C VAL A 153 15.08 -11.52 -3.32
N PRO A 154 14.17 -10.57 -3.01
CA PRO A 154 12.74 -10.74 -3.27
C PRO A 154 12.45 -11.00 -4.75
N ASN A 155 11.35 -11.71 -5.04
CA ASN A 155 10.96 -12.05 -6.41
C ASN A 155 9.80 -11.20 -6.95
N ASP A 156 9.25 -10.28 -6.15
CA ASP A 156 8.32 -9.29 -6.67
C ASP A 156 9.08 -8.12 -7.29
N ALA A 157 8.53 -7.58 -8.40
CA ALA A 157 9.23 -6.62 -9.25
C ALA A 157 9.78 -5.40 -8.49
N THR A 158 9.01 -4.88 -7.52
CA THR A 158 9.37 -3.65 -6.82
C THR A 158 10.43 -3.86 -5.73
N ASN A 159 10.34 -4.97 -4.99
CA ASN A 159 11.34 -5.29 -3.97
C ASN A 159 12.60 -5.92 -4.57
N GLU A 160 12.52 -6.66 -5.70
CA GLU A 160 13.71 -7.09 -6.45
C GLU A 160 14.53 -5.87 -6.88
N ALA A 161 13.88 -4.91 -7.56
CA ALA A 161 14.54 -3.68 -8.00
C ALA A 161 15.21 -2.95 -6.83
N ARG A 162 14.51 -2.82 -5.72
CA ARG A 162 14.99 -2.20 -4.49
C ARG A 162 16.20 -2.93 -3.91
N ALA A 163 16.17 -4.26 -3.87
CA ALA A 163 17.30 -5.08 -3.42
C ALA A 163 18.53 -4.91 -4.31
N LEU A 164 18.34 -4.87 -5.63
CA LEU A 164 19.44 -4.63 -6.57
C LEU A 164 20.06 -3.23 -6.41
N LEU A 165 19.25 -2.22 -6.07
CA LEU A 165 19.74 -0.87 -5.75
C LEU A 165 20.60 -0.85 -4.48
N VAL A 166 20.26 -1.63 -3.45
CA VAL A 166 21.10 -1.81 -2.25
C VAL A 166 22.46 -2.43 -2.63
N LEU A 167 22.44 -3.48 -3.45
CA LEU A 167 23.69 -4.13 -3.91
C LEU A 167 24.54 -3.20 -4.79
N GLN A 168 23.93 -2.37 -5.61
CA GLN A 168 24.61 -1.33 -6.40
C GLN A 168 25.22 -0.25 -5.50
N GLN A 169 24.49 0.20 -4.46
CA GLN A 169 25.00 1.17 -3.48
C GLN A 169 26.33 0.69 -2.86
N GLU A 170 26.43 -0.60 -2.58
CA GLU A 170 27.65 -1.23 -2.02
C GLU A 170 28.72 -1.55 -3.08
N GLY A 171 28.47 -1.22 -4.35
CA GLY A 171 29.41 -1.47 -5.45
C GLY A 171 29.58 -2.96 -5.80
N LEU A 172 28.65 -3.81 -5.37
CA LEU A 172 28.66 -5.25 -5.65
C LEU A 172 28.23 -5.55 -7.09
N ILE A 173 27.37 -4.72 -7.66
CA ILE A 173 26.87 -4.79 -9.04
C ILE A 173 26.76 -3.37 -9.62
N THR A 174 26.61 -3.28 -10.94
CA THR A 174 26.19 -2.05 -11.63
C THR A 174 24.95 -2.36 -12.46
N LEU A 175 23.90 -1.57 -12.29
CA LEU A 175 22.68 -1.66 -13.08
C LEU A 175 22.80 -0.78 -14.34
N ARG A 176 22.07 -1.15 -15.37
CA ARG A 176 21.92 -0.34 -16.59
C ARG A 176 21.38 1.05 -16.22
N GLU A 177 21.91 2.08 -16.85
CA GLU A 177 21.45 3.45 -16.66
C GLU A 177 19.94 3.56 -16.89
N GLY A 178 19.25 4.18 -15.94
CA GLY A 178 17.80 4.39 -15.99
C GLY A 178 16.94 3.17 -15.61
N ALA A 179 17.51 2.04 -15.17
CA ALA A 179 16.73 0.90 -14.67
C ALA A 179 15.93 1.26 -13.40
N GLY A 180 16.57 1.94 -12.44
CA GLY A 180 15.91 2.51 -11.25
C GLY A 180 15.02 1.51 -10.51
N ILE A 181 13.83 1.96 -10.12
CA ILE A 181 12.83 1.18 -9.36
C ILE A 181 12.14 0.05 -10.15
N THR A 182 12.52 -0.17 -11.40
CA THR A 182 12.03 -1.27 -12.24
C THR A 182 13.14 -2.21 -12.65
N ALA A 183 14.32 -2.13 -12.01
CA ALA A 183 15.46 -2.97 -12.30
C ALA A 183 15.15 -4.44 -12.02
N THR A 184 15.68 -5.31 -12.86
CA THR A 184 15.70 -6.76 -12.69
C THR A 184 17.13 -7.28 -12.75
N ILE A 185 17.36 -8.53 -12.41
CA ILE A 185 18.70 -9.17 -12.56
C ILE A 185 19.21 -9.08 -14.00
N ASN A 186 18.34 -8.95 -15.01
CA ASN A 186 18.73 -8.77 -16.42
C ASN A 186 19.28 -7.37 -16.73
N ASP A 187 19.11 -6.42 -15.83
CA ASP A 187 19.62 -5.06 -15.96
C ASP A 187 21.02 -4.89 -15.36
N ILE A 188 21.61 -5.96 -14.83
CA ILE A 188 22.97 -5.96 -14.30
C ILE A 188 23.95 -5.93 -15.49
N VAL A 189 24.69 -4.84 -15.61
CA VAL A 189 25.70 -4.64 -16.68
C VAL A 189 27.12 -4.93 -16.24
N ASP A 190 27.38 -4.87 -14.92
CA ASP A 190 28.65 -5.26 -14.33
C ASP A 190 28.41 -6.03 -13.03
N ASN A 191 29.12 -7.15 -12.89
CA ASN A 191 29.02 -8.07 -11.76
C ASN A 191 30.43 -8.66 -11.51
N PRO A 192 31.32 -7.88 -10.88
CA PRO A 192 32.76 -8.20 -10.82
C PRO A 192 33.04 -9.47 -10.01
N LYS A 193 32.16 -9.88 -9.12
CA LYS A 193 32.26 -11.12 -8.33
C LYS A 193 31.43 -12.28 -8.91
N ASN A 194 30.84 -12.16 -10.09
CA ASN A 194 29.97 -13.16 -10.71
C ASN A 194 28.87 -13.66 -9.77
N LEU A 195 28.30 -12.78 -8.93
CA LEU A 195 27.28 -13.11 -7.96
C LEU A 195 26.12 -13.84 -8.62
N GLN A 196 25.62 -14.87 -7.96
CA GLN A 196 24.44 -15.60 -8.35
C GLN A 196 23.25 -15.11 -7.53
N PHE A 197 22.07 -15.02 -8.15
CA PHE A 197 20.88 -14.52 -7.48
C PHE A 197 19.88 -15.65 -7.26
N SER A 198 19.30 -15.69 -6.07
CA SER A 198 18.19 -16.57 -5.71
C SER A 198 16.97 -15.72 -5.40
N GLU A 199 16.09 -15.60 -6.40
CA GLU A 199 14.82 -14.87 -6.30
C GLU A 199 13.80 -15.75 -5.58
N MET A 200 13.21 -15.24 -4.50
CA MET A 200 12.19 -15.95 -3.73
C MET A 200 11.22 -14.97 -3.07
N GLU A 201 10.06 -15.48 -2.62
CA GLU A 201 9.13 -14.67 -1.84
C GLU A 201 9.86 -14.00 -0.67
N ALA A 202 9.61 -12.70 -0.46
CA ALA A 202 10.30 -11.89 0.56
C ALA A 202 10.25 -12.52 1.96
N ALA A 203 9.10 -13.14 2.31
CA ALA A 203 8.92 -13.87 3.57
C ALA A 203 9.85 -15.08 3.75
N GLN A 204 10.40 -15.64 2.66
CA GLN A 204 11.28 -16.82 2.71
C GLN A 204 12.74 -16.45 2.94
N LEU A 205 13.15 -15.23 2.64
CA LEU A 205 14.54 -14.79 2.70
C LEU A 205 15.16 -14.98 4.09
N PRO A 206 14.57 -14.48 5.20
CA PRO A 206 15.16 -14.69 6.52
C PRO A 206 15.20 -16.17 6.92
N LEU A 207 14.23 -16.96 6.49
CA LEU A 207 14.17 -18.40 6.78
C LEU A 207 15.25 -19.21 6.04
N ARG A 208 15.69 -18.69 4.89
CA ARG A 208 16.70 -19.33 4.02
C ARG A 208 18.10 -18.71 4.17
N LEU A 209 18.25 -17.74 5.07
CA LEU A 209 19.50 -16.97 5.22
C LEU A 209 20.71 -17.89 5.45
N ALA A 210 20.56 -18.98 6.21
CA ALA A 210 21.62 -19.96 6.44
C ALA A 210 22.03 -20.77 5.18
N ASP A 211 21.20 -20.78 4.14
CA ASP A 211 21.47 -21.45 2.85
C ASP A 211 22.10 -20.53 1.82
N LEU A 212 22.07 -19.21 2.07
CA LEU A 212 22.58 -18.13 1.21
C LEU A 212 23.93 -17.61 1.72
N ASP A 213 24.71 -17.00 0.88
CA ASP A 213 25.91 -16.29 1.34
C ASP A 213 25.51 -14.96 2.00
N MET A 214 24.54 -14.25 1.41
CA MET A 214 23.88 -13.06 1.97
C MET A 214 22.45 -12.97 1.42
N ALA A 215 21.61 -12.14 2.04
CA ALA A 215 20.30 -11.81 1.50
C ALA A 215 19.92 -10.35 1.75
N VAL A 216 19.24 -9.74 0.78
CA VAL A 216 18.60 -8.43 0.97
C VAL A 216 17.17 -8.65 1.43
N ILE A 217 16.83 -8.17 2.63
CA ILE A 217 15.59 -8.50 3.33
C ILE A 217 14.82 -7.22 3.67
N ASN A 218 13.51 -7.25 3.44
CA ASN A 218 12.61 -6.16 3.85
C ASN A 218 12.58 -5.98 5.37
N GLY A 219 12.48 -4.74 5.84
CA GLY A 219 12.56 -4.37 7.25
C GLY A 219 11.61 -5.16 8.16
N ASN A 220 10.33 -5.27 7.77
CA ASN A 220 9.34 -6.01 8.54
C ASN A 220 9.68 -7.50 8.70
N TYR A 221 10.15 -8.17 7.65
CA TYR A 221 10.55 -9.59 7.72
C TYR A 221 11.87 -9.78 8.48
N ALA A 222 12.77 -8.81 8.43
CA ALA A 222 13.97 -8.83 9.24
C ALA A 222 13.63 -8.75 10.74
N ILE A 223 12.77 -7.80 11.13
CA ILE A 223 12.31 -7.63 12.52
C ILE A 223 11.58 -8.89 13.00
N ASP A 224 10.66 -9.42 12.21
CA ASP A 224 9.89 -10.62 12.55
C ASP A 224 10.79 -11.87 12.74
N ALA A 225 11.91 -11.93 12.03
CA ALA A 225 12.93 -12.96 12.19
C ALA A 225 13.93 -12.71 13.33
N GLY A 226 13.80 -11.59 14.03
CA GLY A 226 14.70 -11.20 15.12
C GLY A 226 16.03 -10.61 14.66
N LEU A 227 16.13 -10.19 13.39
CA LEU A 227 17.27 -9.45 12.86
C LEU A 227 17.08 -7.95 13.17
N SER A 228 18.14 -7.27 13.57
CA SER A 228 18.12 -5.83 13.77
C SER A 228 18.85 -5.11 12.65
N MET A 229 18.63 -3.80 12.54
CA MET A 229 19.41 -2.97 11.61
C MET A 229 20.90 -2.92 11.97
N ASP A 230 21.23 -3.12 13.26
CA ASP A 230 22.62 -3.18 13.73
C ASP A 230 23.35 -4.45 13.25
N ASP A 231 22.60 -5.49 12.88
CA ASP A 231 23.13 -6.74 12.30
C ASP A 231 23.34 -6.66 10.79
N ALA A 232 22.85 -5.59 10.14
CA ALA A 232 22.93 -5.43 8.70
C ALA A 232 24.37 -5.12 8.24
N LEU A 233 24.79 -5.73 7.13
CA LEU A 233 26.06 -5.43 6.47
C LEU A 233 25.98 -4.14 5.67
N ALA A 234 24.79 -3.84 5.14
CA ALA A 234 24.48 -2.60 4.44
C ALA A 234 22.97 -2.32 4.57
N THR A 235 22.62 -1.05 4.53
CA THR A 235 21.22 -0.61 4.59
C THR A 235 21.02 0.44 3.50
N GLU A 236 19.88 0.42 2.84
CA GLU A 236 19.56 1.43 1.83
C GLU A 236 19.56 2.83 2.44
N SER A 237 19.98 3.80 1.65
CA SER A 237 19.98 5.20 2.08
C SER A 237 18.56 5.71 2.25
N ALA A 238 18.27 6.28 3.42
CA ALA A 238 17.00 6.97 3.68
C ALA A 238 16.91 8.35 3.02
N ASP A 239 17.97 8.78 2.32
CA ASP A 239 18.04 10.10 1.70
C ASP A 239 17.46 10.07 0.26
N GLY A 240 16.50 10.97 -0.01
CA GLY A 240 16.07 11.31 -1.36
C GLY A 240 14.83 10.57 -1.87
N GLU A 241 14.78 10.39 -3.19
CA GLU A 241 13.60 9.88 -3.92
C GLU A 241 13.22 8.45 -3.52
N ALA A 242 14.22 7.61 -3.14
CA ALA A 242 13.97 6.22 -2.74
C ALA A 242 13.11 6.13 -1.48
N ALA A 243 13.39 6.94 -0.45
CA ALA A 243 12.59 6.94 0.77
C ALA A 243 11.13 7.31 0.52
N GLN A 244 10.87 8.25 -0.40
CA GLN A 244 9.52 8.64 -0.79
C GLN A 244 8.83 7.56 -1.63
N ALA A 245 9.57 6.89 -2.53
CA ALA A 245 9.04 5.81 -3.35
C ALA A 245 8.60 4.59 -2.54
N TYR A 246 9.18 4.39 -1.35
CA TYR A 246 8.95 3.21 -0.51
C TYR A 246 8.30 3.54 0.84
N VAL A 247 7.57 4.66 0.92
CA VAL A 247 6.77 4.98 2.11
C VAL A 247 5.65 3.94 2.30
N ASN A 248 5.54 3.41 3.50
CA ASN A 248 4.47 2.49 3.89
C ASN A 248 3.16 3.22 4.08
N VAL A 249 2.09 2.64 3.57
CA VAL A 249 0.77 3.26 3.49
C VAL A 249 -0.30 2.47 4.23
N LEU A 250 -1.27 3.19 4.75
CA LEU A 250 -2.57 2.61 5.07
C LEU A 250 -3.37 2.57 3.76
N ALA A 251 -3.59 1.37 3.23
CA ALA A 251 -4.31 1.19 1.98
C ALA A 251 -5.77 0.78 2.22
N VAL A 252 -6.66 1.33 1.41
CA VAL A 252 -8.10 1.03 1.39
C VAL A 252 -8.54 0.79 -0.05
N LYS A 253 -9.74 0.23 -0.24
CA LYS A 253 -10.36 0.18 -1.55
C LYS A 253 -10.73 1.59 -2.01
N GLU A 254 -10.54 1.89 -3.30
CA GLU A 254 -10.88 3.18 -3.92
C GLU A 254 -12.30 3.63 -3.55
N GLY A 255 -12.43 4.91 -3.17
CA GLY A 255 -13.67 5.53 -2.72
C GLY A 255 -13.93 5.42 -1.21
N ARG A 256 -13.08 4.70 -0.45
CA ARG A 256 -13.21 4.58 1.01
C ARG A 256 -12.24 5.47 1.80
N GLU A 257 -11.40 6.25 1.14
CA GLU A 257 -10.37 7.09 1.75
C GLU A 257 -10.97 8.12 2.73
N SER A 258 -12.18 8.59 2.44
CA SER A 258 -12.88 9.59 3.24
C SER A 258 -13.89 8.98 4.22
N ASP A 259 -13.96 7.66 4.37
CA ASP A 259 -14.82 7.02 5.36
C ASP A 259 -14.48 7.52 6.75
N PRO A 260 -15.47 7.99 7.56
CA PRO A 260 -15.17 8.58 8.87
C PRO A 260 -14.40 7.64 9.81
N ALA A 261 -14.64 6.33 9.73
CA ALA A 261 -13.94 5.34 10.54
C ALA A 261 -12.46 5.18 10.07
N ILE A 262 -12.20 5.23 8.75
CA ILE A 262 -10.83 5.24 8.20
C ILE A 262 -10.12 6.53 8.62
N GLN A 263 -10.80 7.68 8.58
CA GLN A 263 -10.21 8.93 9.03
C GLN A 263 -9.89 8.94 10.53
N ALA A 264 -10.71 8.30 11.35
CA ALA A 264 -10.41 8.10 12.77
C ALA A 264 -9.19 7.17 12.99
N LEU A 265 -8.97 6.18 12.12
CA LEU A 265 -7.77 5.33 12.17
C LEU A 265 -6.49 6.10 11.82
N ILE A 266 -6.59 7.08 10.91
CA ILE A 266 -5.43 7.88 10.46
C ILE A 266 -5.02 8.93 11.50
N ALA A 267 -5.98 9.52 12.19
CA ALA A 267 -5.76 10.57 13.19
C ALA A 267 -6.51 10.23 14.49
N PRO A 268 -6.07 9.19 15.20
CA PRO A 268 -6.74 8.66 16.37
C PRO A 268 -6.62 9.58 17.60
#